data_854a3999f712286a9a21ca2cd06b19e0
#
_entry.id   854a3999f712286a9a21ca2cd06b19e0
#
_cell.length_a   1.000
_cell.length_b   1.000
_cell.length_c   1.000
_cell.angle_alpha   90.00
_cell.angle_beta   90.00
_cell.angle_gamma   90.00
#
_symmetry.space_group_name_H-M   'P 1'
#
loop_
_entity.id
_entity.type
_entity.pdbx_description
1 polymer ?
#
loop_
_entity_poly.entity_id
_entity_poly.type
_entity_poly.pdbx_seq_one_letter_code
_entity_poly.pdbx_strand_id
1 'polypeptide(L)'
;MDFIALDDVHDNILTCRESDITYANDYLLHKAESFGLAEDDLAVPCSPVIRQLGAAVACRSCAAAMVGSDSTVMMDGSRKDDIYLQKYNIYKELVTGLESSLSYADFAKPGTDTAGKGGIGVIRLSRA
;
A
#
# COMPACT_ATOMS: atom_id res chain seq x y z
N MET A 1 -6.13 3.02 -12.80
CA MET A 1 -6.41 1.68 -12.21
C MET A 1 -6.68 1.79 -10.73
N ASP A 2 -7.81 1.29 -10.29
CA ASP A 2 -8.18 1.37 -8.89
C ASP A 2 -8.05 0.00 -8.23
N PHE A 3 -7.09 -0.13 -7.32
CA PHE A 3 -6.91 -1.35 -6.54
C PHE A 3 -7.82 -1.37 -5.33
N ILE A 4 -8.06 -0.19 -4.74
CA ILE A 4 -8.91 -0.05 -3.56
C ILE A 4 -9.86 1.11 -3.73
N ALA A 5 -10.92 1.10 -2.92
CA ALA A 5 -11.88 2.19 -2.80
C ALA A 5 -11.96 2.61 -1.34
N LEU A 6 -12.64 3.70 -1.08
CA LEU A 6 -12.77 4.22 0.28
C LEU A 6 -13.38 3.17 1.23
N ASP A 7 -14.29 2.34 0.71
CA ASP A 7 -14.95 1.29 1.51
C ASP A 7 -13.98 0.20 1.97
N ASP A 8 -12.81 0.10 1.34
CA ASP A 8 -11.81 -0.90 1.72
C ASP A 8 -10.97 -0.48 2.91
N VAL A 9 -11.09 0.78 3.33
CA VAL A 9 -10.25 1.35 4.38
C VAL A 9 -11.06 1.49 5.66
N HIS A 10 -10.60 0.83 6.71
CA HIS A 10 -11.27 0.83 8.01
C HIS A 10 -10.28 1.18 9.10
N ASP A 11 -10.55 2.28 9.81
CA ASP A 11 -9.77 2.68 10.97
C ASP A 11 -10.71 3.42 11.92
N ASN A 12 -10.59 3.13 13.21
CA ASN A 12 -11.51 3.69 14.19
C ASN A 12 -11.18 5.14 14.58
N ILE A 13 -10.03 5.64 14.18
CA ILE A 13 -9.58 7.01 14.50
C ILE A 13 -9.48 7.86 13.24
N LEU A 14 -8.92 7.30 12.16
CA LEU A 14 -8.65 8.04 10.94
C LEU A 14 -9.87 8.09 10.03
N THR A 15 -10.11 9.25 9.46
CA THR A 15 -11.12 9.42 8.40
C THR A 15 -10.39 9.71 7.11
N CYS A 16 -10.15 8.66 6.32
CA CYS A 16 -9.46 8.79 5.06
C CYS A 16 -10.34 9.46 4.02
N ARG A 17 -9.70 10.19 3.11
CA ARG A 17 -10.37 10.93 2.06
C ARG A 17 -10.05 10.30 0.71
N GLU A 18 -10.79 10.74 -0.31
CA GLU A 18 -10.53 10.26 -1.67
C GLU A 18 -9.10 10.55 -2.13
N SER A 19 -8.51 11.65 -1.66
CA SER A 19 -7.12 11.96 -2.01
C SER A 19 -6.15 10.91 -1.45
N ASP A 20 -6.45 10.34 -0.29
CA ASP A 20 -5.64 9.27 0.29
C ASP A 20 -5.77 8.00 -0.53
N ILE A 21 -6.97 7.72 -1.03
CA ILE A 21 -7.23 6.56 -1.88
C ILE A 21 -6.51 6.71 -3.22
N THR A 22 -6.56 7.89 -3.81
CA THR A 22 -5.86 8.15 -5.07
C THR A 22 -4.36 7.95 -4.90
N TYR A 23 -3.81 8.46 -3.82
CA TYR A 23 -2.38 8.29 -3.51
C TYR A 23 -2.03 6.81 -3.38
N ALA A 24 -2.86 6.04 -2.66
CA ALA A 24 -2.61 4.62 -2.47
C ALA A 24 -2.68 3.84 -3.78
N ASN A 25 -3.65 4.16 -4.63
CA ASN A 25 -3.77 3.50 -5.93
C ASN A 25 -2.57 3.80 -6.83
N ASP A 26 -2.09 5.04 -6.83
CA ASP A 26 -0.90 5.41 -7.58
C ASP A 26 0.34 4.68 -7.06
N TYR A 27 0.45 4.57 -5.75
CA TYR A 27 1.54 3.85 -5.11
C TYR A 27 1.56 2.39 -5.56
N LEU A 28 0.39 1.73 -5.54
CA LEU A 28 0.30 0.33 -5.95
C LEU A 28 0.61 0.14 -7.42
N LEU A 29 0.16 1.06 -8.26
CA LEU A 29 0.47 0.97 -9.69
C LEU A 29 1.97 1.09 -9.95
N HIS A 30 2.64 2.00 -9.25
CA HIS A 30 4.10 2.13 -9.34
C HIS A 30 4.80 0.85 -8.88
N LYS A 31 4.29 0.22 -7.82
CA LYS A 31 4.85 -1.05 -7.36
C LYS A 31 4.70 -2.14 -8.42
N ALA A 32 3.52 -2.23 -9.04
CA ALA A 32 3.29 -3.21 -10.10
C ALA A 32 4.23 -2.97 -11.28
N GLU A 33 4.41 -1.71 -11.64
CA GLU A 33 5.33 -1.35 -12.73
C GLU A 33 6.77 -1.73 -12.39
N SER A 34 7.15 -1.65 -11.13
CA SER A 34 8.49 -2.05 -10.70
C SER A 34 8.74 -3.55 -10.88
N PHE A 35 7.67 -4.34 -10.95
CA PHE A 35 7.75 -5.76 -11.26
C PHE A 35 7.65 -6.03 -12.77
N GLY A 36 7.56 -4.99 -13.59
CA GLY A 36 7.45 -5.14 -15.03
C GLY A 36 6.04 -5.37 -15.55
N LEU A 37 5.02 -5.10 -14.74
CA LEU A 37 3.63 -5.33 -15.12
C LEU A 37 2.99 -4.07 -15.67
N ALA A 38 2.25 -4.21 -16.78
CA ALA A 38 1.38 -3.16 -17.29
C ALA A 38 -0.01 -3.33 -16.67
N GLU A 39 -0.85 -2.31 -16.80
CA GLU A 39 -2.21 -2.37 -16.25
C GLU A 39 -2.98 -3.59 -16.74
N ASP A 40 -2.82 -3.95 -18.01
CA ASP A 40 -3.53 -5.09 -18.59
C ASP A 40 -3.13 -6.44 -18.00
N ASP A 41 -1.99 -6.49 -17.32
CA ASP A 41 -1.45 -7.71 -16.73
C ASP A 41 -1.90 -7.90 -15.28
N LEU A 42 -2.63 -6.96 -14.73
CA LEU A 42 -2.97 -6.96 -13.31
C LEU A 42 -4.26 -7.71 -13.03
N ALA A 43 -4.26 -8.46 -11.92
CA ALA A 43 -5.45 -9.18 -11.47
C ALA A 43 -6.54 -8.19 -11.04
N VAL A 44 -7.78 -8.47 -11.45
CA VAL A 44 -8.96 -7.69 -11.08
C VAL A 44 -10.05 -8.67 -10.66
N PRO A 45 -10.52 -8.59 -9.43
CA PRO A 45 -10.04 -7.73 -8.34
C PRO A 45 -8.63 -8.13 -7.89
N CYS A 46 -7.94 -7.20 -7.25
CA CYS A 46 -6.58 -7.47 -6.79
C CYS A 46 -6.57 -8.49 -5.65
N SER A 47 -5.42 -9.09 -5.40
CA SER A 47 -5.29 -10.07 -4.32
C SER A 47 -5.50 -9.41 -2.95
N PRO A 48 -5.87 -10.21 -1.94
CA PRO A 48 -6.07 -9.65 -0.58
C PRO A 48 -4.85 -8.93 -0.03
N VAL A 49 -3.63 -9.40 -0.32
CA VAL A 49 -2.42 -8.75 0.19
C VAL A 49 -2.25 -7.37 -0.44
N ILE A 50 -2.58 -7.21 -1.70
CA ILE A 50 -2.51 -5.92 -2.39
C ILE A 50 -3.55 -4.95 -1.82
N ARG A 51 -4.76 -5.45 -1.57
CA ARG A 51 -5.81 -4.62 -0.96
C ARG A 51 -5.40 -4.16 0.43
N GLN A 52 -4.81 -5.05 1.21
CA GLN A 52 -4.32 -4.76 2.55
C GLN A 52 -3.21 -3.71 2.51
N LEU A 53 -2.28 -3.86 1.59
CA LEU A 53 -1.20 -2.88 1.41
C LEU A 53 -1.77 -1.51 1.02
N GLY A 54 -2.72 -1.50 0.08
CA GLY A 54 -3.35 -0.25 -0.35
C GLY A 54 -4.04 0.47 0.80
N ALA A 55 -4.80 -0.26 1.60
CA ALA A 55 -5.48 0.31 2.75
C ALA A 55 -4.46 0.86 3.77
N ALA A 56 -3.37 0.15 4.00
CA ALA A 56 -2.32 0.62 4.91
C ALA A 56 -1.64 1.88 4.41
N VAL A 57 -1.37 1.96 3.09
CA VAL A 57 -0.77 3.15 2.49
C VAL A 57 -1.71 4.35 2.62
N ALA A 58 -3.01 4.15 2.37
CA ALA A 58 -4.00 5.22 2.52
C ALA A 58 -4.06 5.72 3.96
N CYS A 59 -4.08 4.80 4.92
CA CYS A 59 -4.11 5.18 6.33
C CYS A 59 -2.82 5.89 6.75
N ARG A 60 -1.67 5.43 6.26
CA ARG A 60 -0.40 6.10 6.54
C ARG A 60 -0.42 7.54 6.02
N SER A 61 -0.91 7.74 4.81
CA SER A 61 -1.02 9.07 4.22
C SER A 61 -1.95 9.96 5.04
N CYS A 62 -3.11 9.43 5.42
CA CYS A 62 -4.09 10.16 6.22
C CYS A 62 -3.50 10.54 7.58
N ALA A 63 -2.85 9.60 8.25
CA ALA A 63 -2.24 9.85 9.56
C ALA A 63 -1.14 10.89 9.47
N ALA A 64 -0.30 10.82 8.43
CA ALA A 64 0.79 11.78 8.24
C ALA A 64 0.26 13.20 8.12
N ALA A 65 -0.85 13.38 7.42
CA ALA A 65 -1.47 14.70 7.25
C ALA A 65 -2.05 15.24 8.56
N MET A 66 -2.37 14.36 9.50
CA MET A 66 -3.02 14.72 10.76
C MET A 66 -2.07 14.85 11.94
N VAL A 67 -0.79 14.49 11.76
CA VAL A 67 0.19 14.57 12.84
C VAL A 67 0.24 15.98 13.40
N GLY A 68 0.16 16.11 14.73
CA GLY A 68 0.14 17.42 15.39
C GLY A 68 -1.25 17.97 15.64
N SER A 69 -2.30 17.29 15.14
CA SER A 69 -3.68 17.76 15.28
C SER A 69 -4.40 17.24 16.51
N ASP A 70 -3.76 16.36 17.28
CA ASP A 70 -4.38 15.81 18.50
C ASP A 70 -4.34 16.86 19.60
N SER A 71 -5.50 17.46 19.87
CA SER A 71 -5.60 18.53 20.85
C SER A 71 -5.31 18.08 22.27
N THR A 72 -5.37 16.78 22.54
CA THR A 72 -5.14 16.27 23.89
C THR A 72 -3.67 16.35 24.29
N VAL A 73 -2.73 16.43 23.34
CA VAL A 73 -1.31 16.51 23.62
C VAL A 73 -0.77 17.94 23.56
N MET A 74 -1.60 18.91 23.18
CA MET A 74 -1.18 20.30 23.10
C MET A 74 -0.84 20.89 24.46
N MET A 75 -1.45 20.34 25.49
CA MET A 75 -1.31 20.86 26.86
C MET A 75 0.08 20.66 27.43
N ASP A 76 0.72 19.54 27.13
CA ASP A 76 2.05 19.22 27.65
C ASP A 76 3.16 19.33 26.58
N GLY A 77 2.78 19.54 25.34
CA GLY A 77 3.73 19.70 24.26
C GLY A 77 4.41 18.44 23.79
N SER A 78 3.98 17.29 24.25
CA SER A 78 4.61 16.00 23.89
C SER A 78 3.99 15.45 22.61
N ARG A 79 4.77 15.42 21.54
CA ARG A 79 4.30 14.91 20.25
C ARG A 79 4.24 13.39 20.20
N LYS A 80 4.99 12.71 21.03
CA LYS A 80 5.01 11.24 21.01
C LYS A 80 3.70 10.63 21.49
N ASP A 81 2.85 11.40 22.18
CA ASP A 81 1.54 10.96 22.61
C ASP A 81 0.46 11.31 21.59
N ASP A 82 0.81 11.97 20.47
CA ASP A 82 -0.11 12.30 19.40
C ASP A 82 -0.65 11.01 18.80
N ILE A 83 -1.98 10.84 18.85
CA ILE A 83 -2.62 9.62 18.34
C ILE A 83 -2.34 9.44 16.84
N TYR A 84 -2.27 10.53 16.10
CA TYR A 84 -2.03 10.46 14.66
C TYR A 84 -0.58 10.06 14.36
N LEU A 85 0.37 10.48 15.17
CA LEU A 85 1.75 10.01 15.04
C LEU A 85 1.85 8.52 15.35
N GLN A 86 1.14 8.06 16.39
CA GLN A 86 1.10 6.64 16.72
C GLN A 86 0.51 5.83 15.56
N LYS A 87 -0.60 6.31 14.98
CA LYS A 87 -1.22 5.65 13.82
C LYS A 87 -0.27 5.64 12.63
N TYR A 88 0.39 6.76 12.37
CA TYR A 88 1.36 6.84 11.28
C TYR A 88 2.44 5.77 11.43
N ASN A 89 3.00 5.62 12.62
CA ASN A 89 4.06 4.65 12.86
C ASN A 89 3.56 3.22 12.70
N ILE A 90 2.35 2.93 13.16
CA ILE A 90 1.73 1.59 13.00
C ILE A 90 1.61 1.24 11.53
N TYR A 91 1.05 2.15 10.74
CA TYR A 91 0.83 1.87 9.31
C TYR A 91 2.13 1.89 8.52
N LYS A 92 3.10 2.71 8.92
CA LYS A 92 4.42 2.71 8.31
C LYS A 92 5.09 1.34 8.46
N GLU A 93 5.03 0.77 9.66
CA GLU A 93 5.60 -0.56 9.91
C GLU A 93 4.84 -1.65 9.17
N LEU A 94 3.52 -1.54 9.13
CA LEU A 94 2.68 -2.49 8.38
C LEU A 94 3.02 -2.46 6.90
N VAL A 95 3.15 -1.28 6.31
CA VAL A 95 3.53 -1.13 4.91
C VAL A 95 4.89 -1.77 4.65
N THR A 96 5.87 -1.49 5.51
CA THR A 96 7.20 -2.07 5.35
C THR A 96 7.15 -3.60 5.39
N GLY A 97 6.40 -4.15 6.33
CA GLY A 97 6.26 -5.60 6.44
C GLY A 97 5.58 -6.23 5.24
N LEU A 98 4.52 -5.61 4.76
CA LEU A 98 3.80 -6.12 3.59
C LEU A 98 4.67 -6.01 2.34
N GLU A 99 5.40 -4.91 2.17
CA GLU A 99 6.28 -4.73 1.02
C GLU A 99 7.39 -5.78 0.98
N SER A 100 7.90 -6.18 2.13
CA SER A 100 9.00 -7.13 2.18
C SER A 100 8.61 -8.50 1.65
N SER A 101 7.33 -8.82 1.62
CA SER A 101 6.83 -10.11 1.14
C SER A 101 6.14 -10.03 -0.21
N LEU A 102 6.10 -8.85 -0.83
CA LEU A 102 5.46 -8.69 -2.14
C LEU A 102 6.23 -9.43 -3.21
N SER A 103 5.47 -9.99 -4.15
CA SER A 103 6.04 -10.67 -5.31
C SER A 103 5.24 -10.32 -6.55
N TYR A 104 5.81 -10.67 -7.69
CA TYR A 104 5.16 -10.52 -8.98
C TYR A 104 3.76 -11.16 -8.98
N ALA A 105 3.66 -12.36 -8.40
CA ALA A 105 2.42 -13.12 -8.40
C ALA A 105 1.30 -12.44 -7.62
N ASP A 106 1.64 -11.55 -6.69
CA ASP A 106 0.62 -10.84 -5.92
C ASP A 106 -0.16 -9.86 -6.78
N PHE A 107 0.48 -9.32 -7.83
CA PHE A 107 -0.14 -8.37 -8.73
C PHE A 107 -0.67 -8.99 -10.01
N ALA A 108 -0.02 -10.03 -10.52
CA ALA A 108 -0.28 -10.54 -11.85
C ALA A 108 -1.58 -11.33 -11.90
N LYS A 109 -2.33 -11.18 -12.98
CA LYS A 109 -3.51 -12.01 -13.20
C LYS A 109 -3.08 -13.44 -13.56
N PRO A 110 -3.93 -14.42 -13.30
CA PRO A 110 -3.60 -15.81 -13.63
C PRO A 110 -3.25 -15.97 -15.11
N GLY A 111 -2.20 -16.72 -15.37
CA GLY A 111 -1.77 -16.98 -16.73
C GLY A 111 -0.81 -15.98 -17.32
N THR A 112 -0.47 -14.92 -16.57
CA THR A 112 0.51 -13.93 -17.06
C THR A 112 1.90 -14.58 -17.12
N ASP A 113 2.57 -14.40 -18.24
CA ASP A 113 3.87 -15.00 -18.49
C ASP A 113 4.98 -14.19 -17.82
N THR A 114 5.51 -14.71 -16.73
CA THR A 114 6.57 -14.05 -16.00
C THR A 114 7.90 -14.07 -16.75
N ALA A 115 8.13 -15.09 -17.56
CA ALA A 115 9.36 -15.19 -18.33
C ALA A 115 9.48 -14.08 -19.36
N GLY A 116 8.34 -13.64 -19.90
CA GLY A 116 8.33 -12.55 -20.86
C GLY A 116 8.37 -11.18 -20.21
N LYS A 117 8.14 -11.11 -18.91
CA LYS A 117 8.01 -9.83 -18.20
C LYS A 117 9.19 -9.53 -17.30
N GLY A 118 9.55 -10.52 -16.57
CA GLY A 118 10.49 -10.30 -15.53
C GLY A 118 11.89 -10.33 -16.03
N GLY A 119 11.77 -10.60 -16.85
CA GLY A 119 13.03 -10.81 -17.02
C GLY A 119 13.61 -11.64 -15.94
N ILE A 120 13.29 -11.94 -15.62
CA ILE A 120 13.54 -12.38 -14.99
C ILE A 120 14.04 -13.08 -14.86
N GLY A 121 14.01 -13.34 -15.00
CA GLY A 121 14.34 -13.88 -15.07
C GLY A 121 14.54 -14.68 -14.63
N VAL A 122 14.37 -15.03 -14.72
CA VAL A 122 14.47 -15.69 -14.50
C VAL A 122 14.70 -16.30 -14.38
N ILE A 123 14.75 -16.61 -14.44
CA ILE A 123 14.96 -17.19 -14.42
C ILE A 123 15.20 -17.68 -14.29
N ARG A 124 15.32 -17.99 -14.26
CA ARG A 124 15.61 -18.49 -14.28
C ARG A 124 15.78 -18.99 -14.09
N LEU A 125 15.70 -19.37 -14.18
CA LEU A 125 15.96 -19.91 -14.16
C LEU A 125 16.27 -20.21 -14.16
N SER A 126 16.46 -20.48 -14.37
CA SER A 126 16.90 -20.80 -14.51
C SER A 126 17.30 -21.06 -14.52
N ARG A 127 17.42 -21.43 -14.71
CA ARG A 127 17.86 -21.70 -14.85
C ARG A 127 17.98 -22.02 -15.21
N ALA A 128 17.92 -22.31 -15.31
CA ALA A 128 17.90 -22.42 -15.80
C ALA A 128 18.07 -22.33 -15.97
#